data_1102c80b6346047b7b3a6b71901cdfa3
#
_entry.id   1102c80b6346047b7b3a6b71901cdfa3
#
_cell.length_a   1.000
_cell.length_b   1.000
_cell.length_c   1.000
_cell.angle_alpha   90.00
_cell.angle_beta   90.00
_cell.angle_gamma   90.00
#
_symmetry.space_group_name_H-M   'P 1'
#
loop_
_entity.id
_entity.type
_entity.pdbx_description
1 polymer ?
#
loop_
_entity_poly.entity_id
_entity_poly.type
_entity_poly.pdbx_seq_one_letter_code
_entity_poly.pdbx_strand_id
1 'polypeptide(L)'
;DSIEQLDVRNSIKTLFHKNADVDIIKVLSLYGGEGLAPITVTQNPKNSSTLKIYFSAINPILNRNQTNKDQFQKLVEGFQDLIDVNTVFDMELMLSSMTWNIELQREKITVGDLVKITAVNVEVYINDILKEAGVPYRIAKTDSVYVIDTNYVKQLLALFSRYPSNFTEYALFRMLISVSMALPMKYRNVVEAYENALQSQSYSVSRDIQCAKITNELLPNHVGRLYVDKYFKDSTKQKVTKLVENIRQSMLQIFSSSDWMDGTTKDAAKKKAAAILDFIGYSTTITSKRLFPDVGNLTGIDFVRDLLAIRRITSAAQFNGLRYVFSRNSSSIPSAIVNAFYNPSKNSINFPAGILQKPFFDENYPSPLLYGVFGAVVGHEFTHGFDNHGSLFDEVGNQKNWWNSETKKKFNKRAEGLKKQYAEFNLCKNKKKCQYKIDGKRTLGENIADNGGLKAAFNAYKTSIKKTGEKQQMLPGLEYTDDQLFFAGFAHIWCRRTSHQSLLNQLKNEHSPARARVMVTLMNSYEFSEAFKCPPNSRMNPTKKYGVW
;
A
#
# COMPACT_ATOMS: atom_id res chain seq x y z
N ASP A 1 12.47 -31.64 11.70
CA ASP A 1 12.06 -33.05 11.53
C ASP A 1 10.78 -33.41 12.31
N SER A 2 10.48 -32.80 13.46
CA SER A 2 9.20 -32.99 14.16
C SER A 2 8.00 -32.35 13.45
N ILE A 3 8.23 -31.49 12.49
CA ILE A 3 7.20 -30.79 11.68
C ILE A 3 6.68 -31.71 10.55
N GLU A 4 7.44 -32.73 10.14
CA GLU A 4 7.01 -33.68 9.10
C GLU A 4 5.89 -34.62 9.56
N GLN A 5 5.64 -34.73 10.86
CA GLN A 5 4.57 -35.58 11.42
C GLN A 5 3.25 -34.82 11.63
N LEU A 6 3.21 -33.48 11.48
CA LEU A 6 1.94 -32.76 11.52
C LEU A 6 1.18 -33.03 10.22
N ASP A 7 0.01 -33.65 10.33
CA ASP A 7 -0.94 -33.74 9.23
C ASP A 7 -1.50 -32.32 8.90
N VAL A 8 -0.69 -31.54 8.18
CA VAL A 8 -0.96 -30.15 7.83
C VAL A 8 -2.31 -30.02 7.12
N ARG A 9 -2.64 -31.01 6.27
CA ARG A 9 -3.92 -31.04 5.56
C ARG A 9 -5.08 -31.17 6.54
N ASN A 10 -4.98 -32.06 7.52
CA ASN A 10 -6.03 -32.23 8.52
C ASN A 10 -6.11 -31.04 9.47
N SER A 11 -4.99 -30.47 9.88
CA SER A 11 -4.99 -29.25 10.71
C SER A 11 -5.70 -28.09 10.05
N ILE A 12 -5.51 -27.90 8.74
CA ILE A 12 -6.23 -26.85 7.98
C ILE A 12 -7.64 -27.32 7.64
N LYS A 13 -7.86 -28.59 7.25
CA LYS A 13 -9.19 -29.12 6.97
C LYS A 13 -10.13 -29.06 8.17
N THR A 14 -9.63 -29.19 9.39
CA THR A 14 -10.47 -29.06 10.59
C THR A 14 -11.12 -27.67 10.70
N LEU A 15 -10.54 -26.64 10.09
CA LEU A 15 -11.17 -25.32 10.00
C LEU A 15 -12.41 -25.31 9.10
N PHE A 16 -12.50 -26.25 8.14
CA PHE A 16 -13.58 -26.34 7.15
C PHE A 16 -14.70 -27.32 7.51
N HIS A 17 -14.65 -27.94 8.71
CA HIS A 17 -15.68 -28.92 9.10
C HIS A 17 -16.90 -28.29 9.75
N LYS A 18 -18.02 -28.36 9.10
CA LYS A 18 -19.38 -28.78 9.54
C LYS A 18 -20.57 -28.40 8.65
N ASN A 19 -20.45 -27.58 7.64
CA ASN A 19 -21.47 -27.33 6.61
C ASN A 19 -20.80 -26.58 5.45
N ALA A 20 -20.59 -27.27 4.33
CA ALA A 20 -19.62 -26.94 3.29
C ALA A 20 -19.63 -25.46 2.79
N ASP A 21 -20.80 -24.83 2.60
CA ASP A 21 -20.84 -23.54 1.90
C ASP A 21 -20.63 -22.31 2.82
N VAL A 22 -21.14 -22.37 4.04
CA VAL A 22 -21.04 -21.26 5.01
C VAL A 22 -19.65 -21.18 5.62
N ASP A 23 -19.01 -22.35 5.85
CA ASP A 23 -17.75 -22.43 6.54
C ASP A 23 -16.58 -21.88 5.72
N ILE A 24 -16.58 -22.03 4.38
CA ILE A 24 -15.49 -21.54 3.51
C ILE A 24 -15.35 -20.03 3.57
N ILE A 25 -16.44 -19.29 3.39
CA ILE A 25 -16.44 -17.83 3.40
C ILE A 25 -16.02 -17.32 4.78
N LYS A 26 -16.52 -17.93 5.84
CA LYS A 26 -16.13 -17.64 7.22
C LYS A 26 -14.64 -17.91 7.45
N VAL A 27 -14.15 -19.08 7.07
CA VAL A 27 -12.75 -19.45 7.24
C VAL A 27 -11.83 -18.50 6.47
N LEU A 28 -12.11 -18.22 5.20
CA LEU A 28 -11.31 -17.29 4.43
C LEU A 28 -11.35 -15.88 5.00
N SER A 29 -12.50 -15.42 5.53
CA SER A 29 -12.63 -14.08 6.11
C SER A 29 -11.88 -13.92 7.45
N LEU A 30 -11.77 -14.98 8.24
CA LEU A 30 -11.12 -14.94 9.55
C LEU A 30 -9.65 -15.40 9.54
N TYR A 31 -9.28 -16.32 8.68
CA TYR A 31 -7.97 -16.97 8.68
C TYR A 31 -7.17 -16.78 7.39
N GLY A 32 -7.84 -16.39 6.28
CA GLY A 32 -7.23 -16.32 4.96
C GLY A 32 -6.23 -15.18 4.77
N GLY A 33 -6.32 -14.16 5.60
CA GLY A 33 -5.49 -12.97 5.47
C GLY A 33 -5.81 -12.11 4.25
N GLU A 34 -4.94 -11.15 3.94
CA GLU A 34 -5.13 -10.18 2.87
C GLU A 34 -5.18 -10.86 1.48
N GLY A 35 -6.14 -10.44 0.67
CA GLY A 35 -6.35 -10.97 -0.69
C GLY A 35 -7.10 -12.31 -0.78
N LEU A 36 -7.40 -12.96 0.35
CA LEU A 36 -8.21 -14.18 0.41
C LEU A 36 -9.56 -13.98 1.08
N ALA A 37 -9.69 -12.97 1.94
CA ALA A 37 -10.91 -12.74 2.70
C ALA A 37 -11.99 -12.09 1.81
N PRO A 38 -13.07 -12.81 1.45
CA PRO A 38 -14.15 -12.27 0.62
C PRO A 38 -15.00 -11.25 1.37
N ILE A 39 -15.08 -11.35 2.69
CA ILE A 39 -15.79 -10.42 3.57
C ILE A 39 -14.80 -9.84 4.58
N THR A 40 -14.66 -8.52 4.56
CA THR A 40 -13.72 -7.78 5.41
C THR A 40 -14.41 -6.56 6.03
N VAL A 41 -13.67 -5.80 6.80
CA VAL A 41 -14.12 -4.53 7.37
C VAL A 41 -13.24 -3.42 6.86
N THR A 42 -13.85 -2.35 6.38
CA THR A 42 -13.14 -1.18 5.86
C THR A 42 -13.76 0.12 6.38
N GLN A 43 -12.99 1.20 6.30
CA GLN A 43 -13.51 2.52 6.65
C GLN A 43 -14.68 2.93 5.76
N ASN A 44 -15.72 3.49 6.39
CA ASN A 44 -16.88 4.03 5.68
C ASN A 44 -16.45 5.29 4.89
N PRO A 45 -16.57 5.30 3.57
CA PRO A 45 -16.10 6.43 2.76
C PRO A 45 -16.88 7.73 3.01
N LYS A 46 -18.10 7.65 3.54
CA LYS A 46 -18.93 8.82 3.87
C LYS A 46 -18.75 9.32 5.30
N ASN A 47 -18.20 8.49 6.19
CA ASN A 47 -17.87 8.82 7.56
C ASN A 47 -16.66 8.01 8.01
N SER A 48 -15.47 8.55 7.80
CA SER A 48 -14.20 7.90 8.03
C SER A 48 -13.95 7.49 9.49
N SER A 49 -14.73 8.00 10.43
CA SER A 49 -14.68 7.59 11.83
C SER A 49 -15.39 6.27 12.13
N THR A 50 -16.07 5.67 11.16
CA THR A 50 -16.79 4.40 11.31
C THR A 50 -16.29 3.35 10.33
N LEU A 51 -16.49 2.07 10.67
CA LEU A 51 -16.20 0.95 9.79
C LEU A 51 -17.50 0.40 9.17
N LYS A 52 -17.35 -0.27 8.06
CA LYS A 52 -18.44 -0.99 7.36
C LYS A 52 -17.94 -2.31 6.81
N ILE A 53 -18.85 -3.26 6.69
CA ILE A 53 -18.60 -4.54 6.04
C ILE A 53 -18.41 -4.30 4.54
N TYR A 54 -17.42 -4.98 4.00
CA TYR A 54 -17.01 -4.85 2.61
C TYR A 54 -16.82 -6.23 1.96
N PHE A 55 -17.43 -6.42 0.80
CA PHE A 55 -17.19 -7.57 -0.06
C PHE A 55 -16.05 -7.23 -1.02
N SER A 56 -14.92 -7.88 -0.82
CA SER A 56 -13.69 -7.71 -1.59
C SER A 56 -13.57 -8.75 -2.70
N ALA A 57 -12.70 -8.48 -3.68
CA ALA A 57 -12.33 -9.51 -4.63
C ALA A 57 -11.34 -10.50 -3.98
N ILE A 58 -11.45 -11.77 -4.40
CA ILE A 58 -10.38 -12.75 -4.20
C ILE A 58 -9.39 -12.54 -5.36
N ASN A 59 -8.14 -12.23 -5.03
CA ASN A 59 -7.10 -12.03 -6.03
C ASN A 59 -6.57 -13.37 -6.55
N PRO A 60 -6.73 -13.70 -7.84
CA PRO A 60 -6.16 -14.93 -8.38
C PRO A 60 -4.63 -14.84 -8.45
N ILE A 61 -3.97 -16.00 -8.38
CA ILE A 61 -2.51 -16.13 -8.53
C ILE A 61 -2.11 -16.02 -10.00
N LEU A 62 -2.91 -16.60 -10.88
CA LEU A 62 -2.77 -16.42 -12.33
C LEU A 62 -3.12 -15.00 -12.72
N ASN A 63 -2.23 -14.35 -13.46
CA ASN A 63 -2.55 -13.08 -14.07
C ASN A 63 -3.54 -13.27 -15.25
N ARG A 64 -4.32 -12.23 -15.56
CA ARG A 64 -5.35 -12.28 -16.63
C ARG A 64 -4.83 -12.75 -17.99
N ASN A 65 -3.58 -12.48 -18.31
CA ASN A 65 -2.95 -12.88 -19.56
C ASN A 65 -2.29 -14.26 -19.46
N GLN A 66 -2.41 -14.94 -18.34
CA GLN A 66 -1.86 -16.27 -18.04
C GLN A 66 -0.35 -16.42 -18.33
N THR A 67 0.39 -15.31 -18.32
CA THR A 67 1.84 -15.31 -18.63
C THR A 67 2.68 -16.02 -17.57
N ASN A 68 2.10 -16.36 -16.41
CA ASN A 68 2.73 -17.13 -15.34
C ASN A 68 2.11 -18.54 -15.18
N LYS A 69 1.45 -19.06 -16.24
CA LYS A 69 0.73 -20.34 -16.21
C LYS A 69 1.64 -21.52 -15.87
N ASP A 70 2.80 -21.61 -16.53
CA ASP A 70 3.76 -22.71 -16.30
C ASP A 70 4.35 -22.68 -14.90
N GLN A 71 4.61 -21.47 -14.36
CA GLN A 71 5.09 -21.32 -12.99
C GLN A 71 3.99 -21.70 -11.99
N PHE A 72 2.76 -21.29 -12.27
CA PHE A 72 1.61 -21.64 -11.43
C PHE A 72 1.36 -23.16 -11.44
N GLN A 73 1.44 -23.81 -12.58
CA GLN A 73 1.29 -25.26 -12.68
C GLN A 73 2.31 -25.98 -11.79
N LYS A 74 3.59 -25.61 -11.86
CA LYS A 74 4.65 -26.17 -10.99
C LYS A 74 4.38 -25.91 -9.51
N LEU A 75 3.82 -24.73 -9.18
CA LEU A 75 3.43 -24.41 -7.81
C LEU A 75 2.35 -25.37 -7.32
N VAL A 76 1.29 -25.60 -8.09
CA VAL A 76 0.19 -26.50 -7.71
C VAL A 76 0.66 -27.95 -7.62
N GLU A 77 1.42 -28.41 -8.60
CA GLU A 77 2.01 -29.78 -8.63
C GLU A 77 2.89 -30.06 -7.39
N GLY A 78 3.57 -29.03 -6.87
CA GLY A 78 4.36 -29.16 -5.64
C GLY A 78 3.54 -29.48 -4.38
N PHE A 79 2.22 -29.36 -4.45
CA PHE A 79 1.28 -29.67 -3.36
C PHE A 79 0.39 -30.89 -3.69
N GLN A 80 0.69 -31.66 -4.73
CA GLN A 80 -0.15 -32.76 -5.24
C GLN A 80 -0.49 -33.87 -4.22
N ASP A 81 0.29 -34.01 -3.16
CA ASP A 81 0.02 -34.93 -2.06
C ASP A 81 -0.97 -34.36 -1.03
N LEU A 82 -1.28 -33.08 -1.10
CA LEU A 82 -2.20 -32.40 -0.18
C LEU A 82 -3.52 -31.96 -0.86
N ILE A 83 -3.54 -31.80 -2.18
CA ILE A 83 -4.66 -31.23 -2.94
C ILE A 83 -4.90 -31.98 -4.26
N ASP A 84 -6.10 -31.82 -4.82
CA ASP A 84 -6.38 -32.19 -6.21
C ASP A 84 -5.91 -31.09 -7.17
N VAL A 85 -4.85 -31.37 -7.92
CA VAL A 85 -4.18 -30.44 -8.82
C VAL A 85 -5.11 -29.90 -9.90
N ASN A 86 -5.92 -30.77 -10.52
CA ASN A 86 -6.82 -30.37 -11.60
C ASN A 86 -7.93 -29.47 -11.10
N THR A 87 -8.54 -29.82 -10.00
CA THR A 87 -9.58 -29.00 -9.35
C THR A 87 -9.07 -27.60 -9.01
N VAL A 88 -7.87 -27.49 -8.41
CA VAL A 88 -7.27 -26.21 -8.06
C VAL A 88 -6.97 -25.38 -9.30
N PHE A 89 -6.45 -26.02 -10.36
CA PHE A 89 -6.09 -25.34 -11.59
C PHE A 89 -7.33 -24.79 -12.31
N ASP A 90 -8.40 -25.58 -12.42
CA ASP A 90 -9.66 -25.18 -13.04
C ASP A 90 -10.32 -24.02 -12.27
N MET A 91 -10.34 -24.07 -10.94
CA MET A 91 -10.89 -22.99 -10.11
C MET A 91 -10.08 -21.70 -10.27
N GLU A 92 -8.76 -21.78 -10.33
CA GLU A 92 -7.92 -20.60 -10.57
C GLU A 92 -8.18 -19.98 -11.94
N LEU A 93 -8.35 -20.80 -12.99
CA LEU A 93 -8.72 -20.32 -14.33
C LEU A 93 -10.06 -19.59 -14.32
N MET A 94 -11.07 -20.16 -13.65
CA MET A 94 -12.39 -19.51 -13.50
C MET A 94 -12.26 -18.16 -12.79
N LEU A 95 -11.57 -18.10 -11.66
CA LEU A 95 -11.38 -16.88 -10.90
C LEU A 95 -10.55 -15.83 -11.66
N SER A 96 -9.50 -16.25 -12.38
CA SER A 96 -8.65 -15.34 -13.16
C SER A 96 -9.38 -14.71 -14.36
N SER A 97 -10.43 -15.38 -14.85
CA SER A 97 -11.29 -14.84 -15.91
C SER A 97 -12.30 -13.81 -15.42
N MET A 98 -12.59 -13.80 -14.12
CA MET A 98 -13.52 -12.83 -13.53
C MET A 98 -12.92 -11.43 -13.53
N THR A 99 -13.72 -10.45 -13.93
CA THR A 99 -13.27 -9.07 -14.01
C THR A 99 -14.14 -8.17 -13.13
N TRP A 100 -13.53 -7.16 -12.55
CA TRP A 100 -14.25 -6.08 -11.88
C TRP A 100 -13.70 -4.72 -12.34
N ASN A 101 -14.51 -3.70 -12.25
CA ASN A 101 -14.10 -2.36 -12.62
C ASN A 101 -13.36 -1.70 -11.44
N ILE A 102 -12.03 -1.61 -11.56
CA ILE A 102 -11.16 -0.97 -10.54
C ILE A 102 -11.45 0.54 -10.41
N GLU A 103 -12.03 1.18 -11.44
CA GLU A 103 -12.33 2.62 -11.45
C GLU A 103 -13.65 2.95 -10.75
N LEU A 104 -14.51 1.96 -10.51
CA LEU A 104 -15.77 2.18 -9.82
C LEU A 104 -15.50 2.48 -8.34
N GLN A 105 -16.16 3.51 -7.86
CA GLN A 105 -16.28 3.74 -6.42
C GLN A 105 -16.99 2.53 -5.81
N ARG A 106 -16.54 2.14 -4.60
CA ARG A 106 -17.21 1.08 -3.83
C ARG A 106 -18.71 1.31 -3.82
N GLU A 107 -19.46 0.33 -4.31
CA GLU A 107 -20.91 0.40 -4.38
C GLU A 107 -21.51 0.17 -2.99
N LYS A 108 -22.45 1.02 -2.59
CA LYS A 108 -23.22 0.84 -1.35
C LYS A 108 -24.52 0.13 -1.69
N ILE A 109 -24.79 -1.01 -1.04
CA ILE A 109 -25.97 -1.83 -1.26
C ILE A 109 -26.56 -2.30 0.09
N THR A 110 -27.86 -2.53 0.18
CA THR A 110 -28.43 -3.20 1.35
C THR A 110 -28.15 -4.71 1.31
N VAL A 111 -28.05 -5.33 2.47
CA VAL A 111 -27.90 -6.80 2.56
C VAL A 111 -29.06 -7.50 1.86
N GLY A 112 -30.30 -6.99 2.03
CA GLY A 112 -31.50 -7.54 1.39
C GLY A 112 -31.46 -7.49 -0.13
N ASP A 113 -30.96 -6.38 -0.71
CA ASP A 113 -30.82 -6.27 -2.17
C ASP A 113 -29.66 -7.14 -2.69
N LEU A 114 -28.56 -7.25 -1.93
CA LEU A 114 -27.48 -8.16 -2.29
C LEU A 114 -27.94 -9.62 -2.29
N VAL A 115 -28.79 -10.04 -1.31
CA VAL A 115 -29.43 -11.38 -1.31
C VAL A 115 -30.28 -11.58 -2.57
N LYS A 116 -31.10 -10.60 -2.98
CA LYS A 116 -31.92 -10.70 -4.20
C LYS A 116 -31.08 -10.86 -5.46
N ILE A 117 -30.00 -10.08 -5.58
CA ILE A 117 -29.12 -10.07 -6.77
C ILE A 117 -28.31 -11.36 -6.88
N THR A 118 -27.81 -11.87 -5.75
CA THR A 118 -26.91 -13.03 -5.71
C THR A 118 -27.64 -14.36 -5.59
N ALA A 119 -28.92 -14.35 -5.16
CA ALA A 119 -29.71 -15.52 -4.76
C ALA A 119 -29.05 -16.32 -3.61
N VAL A 120 -28.09 -15.73 -2.89
CA VAL A 120 -27.35 -16.33 -1.78
C VAL A 120 -27.67 -15.58 -0.49
N ASN A 121 -27.90 -16.30 0.61
CA ASN A 121 -28.21 -15.68 1.89
C ASN A 121 -26.95 -15.13 2.58
N VAL A 122 -26.43 -14.02 2.03
CA VAL A 122 -25.23 -13.34 2.53
C VAL A 122 -25.39 -12.82 3.98
N GLU A 123 -26.62 -12.63 4.46
CA GLU A 123 -26.92 -12.26 5.85
C GLU A 123 -26.39 -13.34 6.82
N VAL A 124 -26.60 -14.61 6.48
CA VAL A 124 -26.12 -15.76 7.28
C VAL A 124 -24.59 -15.74 7.32
N TYR A 125 -23.94 -15.60 6.18
CA TYR A 125 -22.45 -15.57 6.13
C TYR A 125 -21.87 -14.47 7.00
N ILE A 126 -22.41 -13.25 6.89
CA ILE A 126 -21.95 -12.12 7.70
C ILE A 126 -22.18 -12.39 9.19
N ASN A 127 -23.38 -12.85 9.57
CA ASN A 127 -23.71 -13.09 10.96
C ASN A 127 -22.91 -14.24 11.59
N ASP A 128 -22.53 -15.25 10.82
CA ASP A 128 -21.63 -16.33 11.29
C ASP A 128 -20.21 -15.82 11.53
N ILE A 129 -19.69 -14.96 10.64
CA ILE A 129 -18.41 -14.30 10.85
C ILE A 129 -18.44 -13.42 12.09
N LEU A 130 -19.49 -12.60 12.27
CA LEU A 130 -19.63 -11.72 13.44
C LEU A 130 -19.73 -12.53 14.74
N LYS A 131 -20.47 -13.62 14.73
CA LYS A 131 -20.58 -14.55 15.88
C LYS A 131 -19.22 -15.14 16.24
N GLU A 132 -18.50 -15.67 15.26
CA GLU A 132 -17.18 -16.27 15.46
C GLU A 132 -16.14 -15.23 15.91
N ALA A 133 -16.25 -14.00 15.42
CA ALA A 133 -15.42 -12.86 15.84
C ALA A 133 -15.79 -12.32 17.24
N GLY A 134 -16.82 -12.87 17.89
CA GLY A 134 -17.29 -12.39 19.21
C GLY A 134 -17.99 -11.03 19.16
N VAL A 135 -18.54 -10.63 17.99
CA VAL A 135 -19.30 -9.38 17.83
C VAL A 135 -20.74 -9.58 18.31
N PRO A 136 -21.24 -8.83 19.30
CA PRO A 136 -22.51 -9.11 19.97
C PRO A 136 -23.75 -8.61 19.22
N TYR A 137 -23.62 -7.97 18.05
CA TYR A 137 -24.76 -7.57 17.24
C TYR A 137 -24.86 -8.40 15.96
N ARG A 138 -26.02 -8.36 15.31
CA ARG A 138 -26.27 -9.01 14.03
C ARG A 138 -26.62 -7.96 12.99
N ILE A 139 -26.20 -8.22 11.76
CA ILE A 139 -26.62 -7.44 10.61
C ILE A 139 -28.01 -7.90 10.15
N ALA A 140 -28.83 -6.95 9.74
CA ALA A 140 -30.17 -7.20 9.19
C ALA A 140 -30.21 -6.91 7.68
N LYS A 141 -31.26 -7.36 7.00
CA LYS A 141 -31.46 -7.11 5.55
C LYS A 141 -31.51 -5.62 5.18
N THR A 142 -31.92 -4.76 6.11
CA THR A 142 -31.96 -3.30 5.93
C THR A 142 -30.60 -2.62 6.07
N ASP A 143 -29.61 -3.31 6.65
CA ASP A 143 -28.28 -2.75 6.83
C ASP A 143 -27.54 -2.65 5.50
N SER A 144 -26.65 -1.64 5.42
CA SER A 144 -25.86 -1.41 4.22
C SER A 144 -24.44 -1.95 4.38
N VAL A 145 -24.00 -2.60 3.31
CA VAL A 145 -22.62 -3.05 3.09
C VAL A 145 -22.03 -2.35 1.87
N TYR A 146 -20.73 -2.43 1.70
CA TYR A 146 -20.06 -2.00 0.48
C TYR A 146 -19.58 -3.21 -0.31
N VAL A 147 -19.61 -3.13 -1.62
CA VAL A 147 -19.08 -4.16 -2.54
C VAL A 147 -18.08 -3.53 -3.50
N ILE A 148 -17.09 -4.31 -3.92
CA ILE A 148 -16.11 -3.87 -4.92
C ILE A 148 -16.79 -3.63 -6.28
N ASP A 149 -17.69 -4.53 -6.64
CA ASP A 149 -18.47 -4.56 -7.88
C ASP A 149 -19.58 -5.58 -7.68
N THR A 150 -20.84 -5.17 -7.87
CA THR A 150 -22.01 -6.04 -7.64
C THR A 150 -22.01 -7.25 -8.57
N ASN A 151 -21.60 -7.09 -9.84
CA ASN A 151 -21.56 -8.21 -10.79
C ASN A 151 -20.45 -9.22 -10.42
N TYR A 152 -19.29 -8.72 -9.97
CA TYR A 152 -18.22 -9.59 -9.48
C TYR A 152 -18.67 -10.42 -8.29
N VAL A 153 -19.28 -9.79 -7.27
CA VAL A 153 -19.78 -10.51 -6.07
C VAL A 153 -20.84 -11.53 -6.43
N LYS A 154 -21.76 -11.19 -7.36
CA LYS A 154 -22.75 -12.13 -7.89
C LYS A 154 -22.10 -13.36 -8.52
N GLN A 155 -21.10 -13.16 -9.39
CA GLN A 155 -20.39 -14.25 -10.04
C GLN A 155 -19.60 -15.11 -9.04
N LEU A 156 -18.93 -14.47 -8.08
CA LEU A 156 -18.15 -15.17 -7.03
C LEU A 156 -19.06 -16.06 -6.16
N LEU A 157 -20.18 -15.53 -5.68
CA LEU A 157 -21.12 -16.30 -4.86
C LEU A 157 -21.83 -17.41 -5.66
N ALA A 158 -22.14 -17.16 -6.93
CA ALA A 158 -22.66 -18.20 -7.83
C ALA A 158 -21.64 -19.33 -8.04
N LEU A 159 -20.36 -19.00 -8.16
CA LEU A 159 -19.29 -19.99 -8.28
C LEU A 159 -19.19 -20.86 -7.02
N PHE A 160 -19.27 -20.26 -5.83
CA PHE A 160 -19.29 -20.99 -4.55
C PHE A 160 -20.46 -21.98 -4.46
N SER A 161 -21.66 -21.52 -4.84
CA SER A 161 -22.86 -22.35 -4.77
C SER A 161 -22.88 -23.47 -5.80
N ARG A 162 -22.28 -23.25 -6.98
CA ARG A 162 -22.26 -24.23 -8.08
C ARG A 162 -21.20 -25.31 -7.88
N TYR A 163 -20.06 -24.97 -7.29
CA TYR A 163 -18.91 -25.87 -7.15
C TYR A 163 -18.34 -25.88 -5.72
N PRO A 164 -19.15 -26.19 -4.70
CA PRO A 164 -18.74 -26.03 -3.31
C PRO A 164 -17.52 -26.86 -2.93
N SER A 165 -17.46 -28.14 -3.38
CA SER A 165 -16.34 -29.04 -3.09
C SER A 165 -15.05 -28.57 -3.78
N ASN A 166 -15.15 -28.15 -5.05
CA ASN A 166 -13.99 -27.64 -5.80
C ASN A 166 -13.46 -26.35 -5.20
N PHE A 167 -14.38 -25.48 -4.74
CA PHE A 167 -13.97 -24.26 -4.09
C PHE A 167 -13.32 -24.52 -2.72
N THR A 168 -13.78 -25.52 -1.99
CA THR A 168 -13.12 -25.95 -0.73
C THR A 168 -11.68 -26.42 -0.98
N GLU A 169 -11.46 -27.23 -2.01
CA GLU A 169 -10.12 -27.70 -2.38
C GLU A 169 -9.21 -26.54 -2.80
N TYR A 170 -9.75 -25.62 -3.60
CA TYR A 170 -9.04 -24.38 -3.97
C TYR A 170 -8.72 -23.50 -2.75
N ALA A 171 -9.67 -23.31 -1.85
CA ALA A 171 -9.48 -22.53 -0.62
C ALA A 171 -8.40 -23.18 0.28
N LEU A 172 -8.40 -24.50 0.38
CA LEU A 172 -7.34 -25.24 1.09
C LEU A 172 -5.96 -24.95 0.49
N PHE A 173 -5.81 -25.05 -0.84
CA PHE A 173 -4.56 -24.72 -1.52
C PHE A 173 -4.11 -23.27 -1.25
N ARG A 174 -5.01 -22.31 -1.36
CA ARG A 174 -4.72 -20.90 -1.08
C ARG A 174 -4.30 -20.67 0.39
N MET A 175 -4.93 -21.38 1.33
CA MET A 175 -4.54 -21.37 2.74
C MET A 175 -3.16 -21.97 2.95
N LEU A 176 -2.85 -23.12 2.32
CA LEU A 176 -1.53 -23.75 2.37
C LEU A 176 -0.43 -22.80 1.90
N ILE A 177 -0.63 -22.13 0.74
CA ILE A 177 0.33 -21.11 0.26
C ILE A 177 0.47 -19.98 1.29
N SER A 178 -0.64 -19.49 1.82
CA SER A 178 -0.63 -18.34 2.75
C SER A 178 0.09 -18.63 4.07
N VAL A 179 0.19 -19.91 4.45
CA VAL A 179 0.93 -20.36 5.64
C VAL A 179 2.23 -21.09 5.29
N SER A 180 2.66 -21.02 4.03
CA SER A 180 3.79 -21.79 3.50
C SER A 180 5.06 -21.66 4.32
N MET A 181 5.31 -20.50 4.92
CA MET A 181 6.44 -20.25 5.81
C MET A 181 6.43 -21.13 7.08
N ALA A 182 5.27 -21.64 7.49
CA ALA A 182 5.12 -22.56 8.62
C ALA A 182 5.10 -24.03 8.19
N LEU A 183 5.13 -24.33 6.88
CA LEU A 183 5.09 -25.68 6.36
C LEU A 183 6.47 -26.35 6.32
N PRO A 184 6.54 -27.69 6.16
CA PRO A 184 7.77 -28.41 5.87
C PRO A 184 8.56 -27.85 4.70
N MET A 185 9.87 -28.06 4.70
CA MET A 185 10.81 -27.46 3.74
C MET A 185 10.43 -27.74 2.27
N LYS A 186 9.89 -28.94 1.96
CA LYS A 186 9.47 -29.29 0.60
C LYS A 186 8.44 -28.30 0.03
N TYR A 187 7.44 -27.90 0.81
CA TYR A 187 6.41 -26.94 0.35
C TYR A 187 6.91 -25.51 0.32
N ARG A 188 7.73 -25.12 1.32
CA ARG A 188 8.37 -23.79 1.31
C ARG A 188 9.20 -23.58 0.07
N ASN A 189 10.03 -24.57 -0.29
CA ASN A 189 10.90 -24.50 -1.46
C ASN A 189 10.09 -24.34 -2.76
N VAL A 190 8.92 -24.98 -2.86
CA VAL A 190 8.03 -24.82 -4.03
C VAL A 190 7.50 -23.39 -4.14
N VAL A 191 7.02 -22.81 -3.03
CA VAL A 191 6.52 -21.43 -3.01
C VAL A 191 7.66 -20.45 -3.28
N GLU A 192 8.82 -20.62 -2.66
CA GLU A 192 10.00 -19.78 -2.89
C GLU A 192 10.48 -19.87 -4.35
N ALA A 193 10.48 -21.06 -4.95
CA ALA A 193 10.81 -21.24 -6.36
C ALA A 193 9.84 -20.50 -7.29
N TYR A 194 8.55 -20.52 -6.96
CA TYR A 194 7.52 -19.77 -7.67
C TYR A 194 7.76 -18.26 -7.59
N GLU A 195 7.95 -17.73 -6.39
CA GLU A 195 8.20 -16.30 -6.16
C GLU A 195 9.49 -15.83 -6.84
N ASN A 196 10.57 -16.63 -6.74
CA ASN A 196 11.84 -16.36 -7.40
C ASN A 196 11.72 -16.36 -8.93
N ALA A 197 10.94 -17.28 -9.50
CA ALA A 197 10.68 -17.32 -10.93
C ALA A 197 9.95 -16.07 -11.42
N LEU A 198 8.95 -15.57 -10.65
CA LEU A 198 8.24 -14.34 -10.96
C LEU A 198 9.13 -13.10 -10.88
N GLN A 199 10.11 -13.10 -9.98
CA GLN A 199 11.00 -11.96 -9.75
C GLN A 199 12.34 -12.08 -10.51
N SER A 200 12.60 -13.23 -11.16
CA SER A 200 13.93 -13.59 -11.71
C SER A 200 15.04 -13.42 -10.68
N GLN A 201 14.77 -13.84 -9.46
CA GLN A 201 15.74 -13.92 -8.39
C GLN A 201 16.34 -15.33 -8.35
N SER A 202 17.62 -15.41 -8.01
CA SER A 202 18.36 -16.69 -7.94
C SER A 202 18.94 -16.96 -6.56
N TYR A 203 18.56 -16.19 -5.55
CA TYR A 203 19.05 -16.36 -4.19
C TYR A 203 17.90 -16.61 -3.22
N SER A 204 18.13 -17.52 -2.30
CA SER A 204 17.24 -17.77 -1.17
C SER A 204 17.59 -16.83 -0.01
N VAL A 205 16.55 -16.32 0.63
CA VAL A 205 16.71 -15.53 1.87
C VAL A 205 16.91 -16.50 3.03
N SER A 206 17.90 -16.26 3.88
CA SER A 206 18.17 -17.12 5.05
C SER A 206 16.94 -17.24 5.97
N ARG A 207 16.80 -18.40 6.63
CA ARG A 207 15.61 -18.73 7.43
C ARG A 207 15.36 -17.75 8.58
N ASP A 208 16.41 -17.27 9.22
CA ASP A 208 16.33 -16.28 10.30
C ASP A 208 15.72 -14.95 9.81
N ILE A 209 16.12 -14.47 8.62
CA ILE A 209 15.53 -13.26 8.01
C ILE A 209 14.08 -13.50 7.60
N GLN A 210 13.76 -14.69 7.06
CA GLN A 210 12.38 -15.05 6.73
C GLN A 210 11.50 -15.04 8.00
N CYS A 211 11.97 -15.67 9.10
CA CYS A 211 11.26 -15.68 10.38
C CYS A 211 11.10 -14.26 10.96
N ALA A 212 12.13 -13.44 10.90
CA ALA A 212 12.05 -12.05 11.36
C ALA A 212 11.01 -11.22 10.57
N LYS A 213 10.95 -11.41 9.25
CA LYS A 213 9.95 -10.74 8.40
C LYS A 213 8.52 -11.15 8.76
N ILE A 214 8.24 -12.45 8.85
CA ILE A 214 6.89 -12.92 9.18
C ILE A 214 6.48 -12.53 10.61
N THR A 215 7.43 -12.54 11.55
CA THR A 215 7.16 -12.05 12.92
C THR A 215 6.80 -10.57 12.92
N ASN A 216 7.50 -9.75 12.14
CA ASN A 216 7.18 -8.33 12.01
C ASN A 216 5.82 -8.10 11.32
N GLU A 217 5.44 -8.96 10.38
CA GLU A 217 4.13 -8.91 9.70
C GLU A 217 2.99 -9.29 10.64
N LEU A 218 3.14 -10.37 11.40
CA LEU A 218 2.10 -10.89 12.28
C LEU A 218 1.99 -10.12 13.60
N LEU A 219 3.10 -9.64 14.14
CA LEU A 219 3.23 -8.98 15.44
C LEU A 219 3.89 -7.60 15.33
N PRO A 220 3.36 -6.71 14.46
CA PRO A 220 4.03 -5.44 14.11
C PRO A 220 4.25 -4.51 15.31
N ASN A 221 3.36 -4.53 16.30
CA ASN A 221 3.50 -3.69 17.48
C ASN A 221 4.57 -4.23 18.44
N HIS A 222 4.71 -5.56 18.56
CA HIS A 222 5.72 -6.20 19.41
C HIS A 222 7.12 -5.97 18.84
N VAL A 223 7.30 -6.27 17.54
CA VAL A 223 8.57 -6.03 16.85
C VAL A 223 8.87 -4.53 16.78
N GLY A 224 7.85 -3.71 16.51
CA GLY A 224 7.96 -2.26 16.48
C GLY A 224 8.46 -1.68 17.79
N ARG A 225 7.99 -2.17 18.94
CA ARG A 225 8.48 -1.75 20.25
C ARG A 225 9.95 -2.08 20.44
N LEU A 226 10.35 -3.33 20.18
CA LEU A 226 11.75 -3.76 20.27
C LEU A 226 12.66 -2.92 19.37
N TYR A 227 12.19 -2.63 18.16
CA TYR A 227 12.91 -1.81 17.19
C TYR A 227 13.08 -0.36 17.67
N VAL A 228 11.98 0.25 18.13
CA VAL A 228 11.97 1.64 18.59
C VAL A 228 12.83 1.80 19.83
N ASP A 229 12.69 0.92 20.82
CA ASP A 229 13.47 0.98 22.08
C ASP A 229 14.98 0.89 21.81
N LYS A 230 15.40 0.17 20.75
CA LYS A 230 16.81 -0.04 20.43
C LYS A 230 17.39 1.00 19.46
N TYR A 231 16.63 1.43 18.46
CA TYR A 231 17.18 2.15 17.30
C TYR A 231 16.60 3.54 17.06
N PHE A 232 15.49 3.91 17.70
CA PHE A 232 14.82 5.18 17.41
C PHE A 232 14.99 6.18 18.55
N LYS A 233 15.56 7.36 18.24
CA LYS A 233 15.85 8.41 19.22
C LYS A 233 14.79 9.50 19.20
N ASP A 234 14.53 10.12 20.35
CA ASP A 234 13.64 11.28 20.46
C ASP A 234 14.16 12.48 19.67
N SER A 235 15.47 12.68 19.57
CA SER A 235 16.09 13.71 18.74
C SER A 235 15.72 13.56 17.25
N THR A 236 15.74 12.33 16.74
CA THR A 236 15.28 12.00 15.38
C THR A 236 13.83 12.41 15.18
N LYS A 237 12.94 12.06 16.13
CA LYS A 237 11.52 12.44 16.07
C LYS A 237 11.34 13.95 16.02
N GLN A 238 12.03 14.69 16.88
CA GLN A 238 11.95 16.16 16.91
C GLN A 238 12.43 16.80 15.62
N LYS A 239 13.57 16.33 15.07
CA LYS A 239 14.13 16.85 13.81
C LYS A 239 13.20 16.57 12.62
N VAL A 240 12.62 15.38 12.56
CA VAL A 240 11.64 15.00 11.51
C VAL A 240 10.35 15.80 11.65
N THR A 241 9.83 15.98 12.87
CA THR A 241 8.64 16.82 13.12
C THR A 241 8.82 18.24 12.58
N LYS A 242 10.00 18.84 12.84
CA LYS A 242 10.33 20.18 12.33
C LYS A 242 10.39 20.20 10.79
N LEU A 243 10.98 19.18 10.18
CA LEU A 243 11.04 19.05 8.73
C LEU A 243 9.63 18.91 8.11
N VAL A 244 8.79 18.06 8.69
CA VAL A 244 7.38 17.90 8.28
C VAL A 244 6.63 19.22 8.33
N GLU A 245 6.79 19.98 9.41
CA GLU A 245 6.13 21.30 9.53
C GLU A 245 6.64 22.30 8.49
N ASN A 246 7.94 22.32 8.19
CA ASN A 246 8.49 23.19 7.13
C ASN A 246 7.92 22.82 5.75
N ILE A 247 7.74 21.54 5.46
CA ILE A 247 7.10 21.06 4.21
C ILE A 247 5.62 21.45 4.18
N ARG A 248 4.89 21.31 5.31
CA ARG A 248 3.49 21.75 5.45
C ARG A 248 3.35 23.24 5.11
N GLN A 249 4.19 24.08 5.67
CA GLN A 249 4.19 25.51 5.39
C GLN A 249 4.48 25.83 3.91
N SER A 250 5.42 25.09 3.30
CA SER A 250 5.70 25.19 1.88
C SER A 250 4.49 24.81 1.02
N MET A 251 3.77 23.73 1.34
CA MET A 251 2.56 23.34 0.63
C MET A 251 1.45 24.41 0.75
N LEU A 252 1.26 24.99 1.94
CA LEU A 252 0.32 26.08 2.14
C LEU A 252 0.65 27.31 1.26
N GLN A 253 1.94 27.63 1.11
CA GLN A 253 2.40 28.69 0.21
C GLN A 253 2.13 28.37 -1.26
N ILE A 254 2.41 27.12 -1.70
CA ILE A 254 2.12 26.66 -3.07
C ILE A 254 0.63 26.82 -3.39
N PHE A 255 -0.27 26.42 -2.49
CA PHE A 255 -1.70 26.60 -2.70
C PHE A 255 -2.10 28.09 -2.73
N SER A 256 -1.54 28.91 -1.86
CA SER A 256 -1.83 30.34 -1.81
C SER A 256 -1.41 31.06 -3.08
N SER A 257 -0.23 30.73 -3.61
CA SER A 257 0.34 31.34 -4.83
C SER A 257 -0.18 30.74 -6.14
N SER A 258 -0.99 29.68 -6.09
CA SER A 258 -1.52 29.03 -7.30
C SER A 258 -2.41 29.98 -8.10
N ASP A 259 -2.10 30.17 -9.38
CA ASP A 259 -2.83 31.05 -10.30
C ASP A 259 -4.05 30.41 -10.98
N TRP A 260 -4.10 29.08 -10.97
CA TRP A 260 -5.13 28.29 -11.65
C TRP A 260 -6.29 27.86 -10.73
N MET A 261 -6.14 27.98 -9.41
CA MET A 261 -7.17 27.66 -8.42
C MET A 261 -8.01 28.89 -8.10
N ASP A 262 -9.32 28.72 -7.97
CA ASP A 262 -10.21 29.74 -7.38
C ASP A 262 -10.02 29.88 -5.87
N GLY A 263 -10.51 30.97 -5.30
CA GLY A 263 -10.35 31.29 -3.87
C GLY A 263 -10.92 30.20 -2.95
N THR A 264 -12.14 29.73 -3.24
CA THR A 264 -12.83 28.73 -2.42
C THR A 264 -12.07 27.42 -2.39
N THR A 265 -11.57 26.96 -3.55
CA THR A 265 -10.78 25.73 -3.64
C THR A 265 -9.41 25.88 -2.97
N LYS A 266 -8.77 27.06 -3.07
CA LYS A 266 -7.53 27.37 -2.33
C LYS A 266 -7.73 27.23 -0.81
N ASP A 267 -8.81 27.79 -0.29
CA ASP A 267 -9.09 27.76 1.14
C ASP A 267 -9.40 26.34 1.62
N ALA A 268 -10.14 25.56 0.85
CA ALA A 268 -10.39 24.14 1.13
C ALA A 268 -9.08 23.33 1.08
N ALA A 269 -8.20 23.56 0.09
CA ALA A 269 -6.90 22.90 0.01
C ALA A 269 -6.00 23.25 1.21
N LYS A 270 -5.93 24.53 1.60
CA LYS A 270 -5.17 24.97 2.79
C LYS A 270 -5.73 24.36 4.06
N LYS A 271 -7.06 24.35 4.24
CA LYS A 271 -7.72 23.70 5.38
C LYS A 271 -7.36 22.22 5.47
N LYS A 272 -7.41 21.52 4.34
CA LYS A 272 -7.04 20.10 4.28
C LYS A 272 -5.57 19.89 4.61
N ALA A 273 -4.64 20.66 4.04
CA ALA A 273 -3.21 20.56 4.32
C ALA A 273 -2.87 20.83 5.78
N ALA A 274 -3.49 21.85 6.39
CA ALA A 274 -3.34 22.16 7.81
C ALA A 274 -3.88 21.03 8.71
N ALA A 275 -4.92 20.31 8.27
CA ALA A 275 -5.56 19.23 9.01
C ALA A 275 -4.89 17.86 8.81
N ILE A 276 -3.87 17.73 7.97
CA ILE A 276 -3.10 16.49 7.83
C ILE A 276 -2.43 16.16 9.18
N LEU A 277 -2.72 14.96 9.68
CA LEU A 277 -2.05 14.42 10.86
C LEU A 277 -0.72 13.79 10.48
N ASP A 278 0.29 13.97 11.30
CA ASP A 278 1.61 13.36 11.11
C ASP A 278 1.90 12.33 12.21
N PHE A 279 2.21 11.11 11.77
CA PHE A 279 2.62 10.01 12.63
C PHE A 279 4.09 9.68 12.34
N ILE A 280 4.96 10.01 13.28
CA ILE A 280 6.41 9.94 13.13
C ILE A 280 6.99 8.89 14.07
N GLY A 281 7.69 7.92 13.48
CA GLY A 281 8.42 6.87 14.17
C GLY A 281 7.55 5.70 14.59
N TYR A 282 6.59 5.93 15.47
CA TYR A 282 5.79 4.87 16.07
C TYR A 282 4.40 5.35 16.51
N SER A 283 3.50 4.39 16.60
CA SER A 283 2.16 4.57 17.16
C SER A 283 2.17 4.64 18.68
N THR A 284 1.28 5.43 19.27
CA THR A 284 1.06 5.44 20.73
C THR A 284 0.67 4.06 21.28
N THR A 285 0.14 3.17 20.45
CA THR A 285 -0.23 1.81 20.86
C THR A 285 0.96 0.96 21.27
N ILE A 286 2.16 1.20 20.72
CA ILE A 286 3.36 0.42 21.09
C ILE A 286 3.92 0.78 22.48
N THR A 287 3.54 1.93 23.02
CA THR A 287 3.92 2.35 24.38
C THR A 287 2.95 1.82 25.45
N SER A 288 1.84 1.19 25.03
CA SER A 288 0.87 0.57 25.93
C SER A 288 1.48 -0.61 26.68
N LYS A 289 1.03 -0.84 27.93
CA LYS A 289 1.40 -2.03 28.71
C LYS A 289 0.90 -3.32 28.07
N ARG A 290 -0.23 -3.26 27.34
CA ARG A 290 -0.81 -4.36 26.56
C ARG A 290 -0.64 -4.07 25.07
N LEU A 291 0.18 -4.85 24.41
CA LEU A 291 0.33 -4.81 22.96
C LEU A 291 -0.77 -5.65 22.30
N PHE A 292 -1.19 -5.22 21.12
CA PHE A 292 -2.14 -5.99 20.31
C PHE A 292 -1.42 -6.54 19.06
N PRO A 293 -1.73 -7.77 18.61
CA PRO A 293 -2.67 -8.72 19.22
C PRO A 293 -2.17 -9.29 20.57
N ASP A 294 -3.11 -9.58 21.47
CA ASP A 294 -2.79 -10.28 22.72
C ASP A 294 -2.61 -11.76 22.40
N VAL A 295 -1.36 -12.20 22.42
CA VAL A 295 -0.95 -13.55 21.97
C VAL A 295 -0.73 -14.55 23.11
N GLY A 296 -1.28 -14.28 24.29
CA GLY A 296 -1.04 -15.04 25.53
C GLY A 296 -1.32 -16.56 25.46
N ASN A 297 -2.01 -17.03 24.42
CA ASN A 297 -2.38 -18.44 24.24
C ASN A 297 -1.66 -19.11 23.05
N LEU A 298 -0.54 -18.57 22.57
CA LEU A 298 0.26 -19.23 21.55
C LEU A 298 0.98 -20.44 22.16
N THR A 299 1.04 -21.53 21.39
CA THR A 299 1.67 -22.79 21.87
C THR A 299 3.19 -22.71 21.84
N GLY A 300 3.76 -21.93 20.90
CA GLY A 300 5.19 -21.86 20.65
C GLY A 300 5.79 -23.16 20.07
N ILE A 301 4.97 -24.15 19.79
CA ILE A 301 5.38 -25.48 19.30
C ILE A 301 4.81 -25.74 17.90
N ASP A 302 3.54 -25.40 17.67
CA ASP A 302 2.86 -25.55 16.37
C ASP A 302 2.75 -24.21 15.67
N PHE A 303 3.68 -23.95 14.75
CA PHE A 303 3.74 -22.67 14.06
C PHE A 303 2.52 -22.41 13.15
N VAL A 304 1.96 -23.44 12.50
CA VAL A 304 0.75 -23.28 11.68
C VAL A 304 -0.42 -22.85 12.54
N ARG A 305 -0.63 -23.53 13.66
CA ARG A 305 -1.70 -23.23 14.61
C ARG A 305 -1.55 -21.83 15.20
N ASP A 306 -0.35 -21.45 15.60
CA ASP A 306 -0.07 -20.13 16.18
C ASP A 306 -0.27 -19.01 15.15
N LEU A 307 0.15 -19.21 13.90
CA LEU A 307 -0.06 -18.28 12.81
C LEU A 307 -1.55 -18.06 12.54
N LEU A 308 -2.32 -19.14 12.45
CA LEU A 308 -3.77 -19.07 12.25
C LEU A 308 -4.48 -18.42 13.45
N ALA A 309 -4.04 -18.69 14.67
CA ALA A 309 -4.56 -18.05 15.87
C ALA A 309 -4.36 -16.52 15.84
N ILE A 310 -3.16 -16.06 15.48
CA ILE A 310 -2.86 -14.61 15.33
C ILE A 310 -3.76 -13.99 14.26
N ARG A 311 -3.91 -14.63 13.10
CA ARG A 311 -4.78 -14.13 12.02
C ARG A 311 -6.24 -14.01 12.50
N ARG A 312 -6.76 -15.04 13.17
CA ARG A 312 -8.11 -15.01 13.72
C ARG A 312 -8.29 -13.87 14.73
N ILE A 313 -7.36 -13.69 15.66
CA ILE A 313 -7.41 -12.59 16.64
C ILE A 313 -7.42 -11.24 15.92
N THR A 314 -6.57 -11.07 14.93
CA THR A 314 -6.46 -9.81 14.17
C THR A 314 -7.73 -9.52 13.37
N SER A 315 -8.27 -10.51 12.66
CA SER A 315 -9.52 -10.37 11.90
C SER A 315 -10.72 -10.13 12.83
N ALA A 316 -10.82 -10.88 13.93
CA ALA A 316 -11.87 -10.68 14.91
C ALA A 316 -11.86 -9.26 15.50
N ALA A 317 -10.69 -8.70 15.76
CA ALA A 317 -10.58 -7.34 16.24
C ALA A 317 -11.02 -6.30 15.19
N GLN A 318 -10.77 -6.55 13.89
CA GLN A 318 -11.28 -5.70 12.82
C GLN A 318 -12.82 -5.71 12.79
N PHE A 319 -13.44 -6.90 12.86
CA PHE A 319 -14.90 -7.01 12.94
C PHE A 319 -15.49 -6.37 14.20
N ASN A 320 -14.83 -6.53 15.35
CA ASN A 320 -15.21 -5.84 16.59
C ASN A 320 -15.14 -4.32 16.45
N GLY A 321 -14.26 -3.83 15.60
CA GLY A 321 -14.13 -2.41 15.27
C GLY A 321 -15.42 -1.78 14.71
N LEU A 322 -16.36 -2.57 14.15
CA LEU A 322 -17.65 -2.08 13.66
C LEU A 322 -18.50 -1.40 14.77
N ARG A 323 -18.19 -1.66 16.04
CA ARG A 323 -18.89 -1.14 17.22
C ARG A 323 -18.40 0.24 17.65
N TYR A 324 -17.26 0.68 17.15
CA TYR A 324 -16.57 1.86 17.67
C TYR A 324 -16.53 2.99 16.66
N VAL A 325 -16.50 4.20 17.19
CA VAL A 325 -16.10 5.38 16.43
C VAL A 325 -14.59 5.55 16.59
N PHE A 326 -13.88 5.60 15.48
CA PHE A 326 -12.43 5.70 15.48
C PHE A 326 -11.95 7.13 15.52
N SER A 327 -10.99 7.40 16.39
CA SER A 327 -10.25 8.65 16.36
C SER A 327 -9.26 8.64 15.19
N ARG A 328 -9.21 9.71 14.41
CA ARG A 328 -8.15 9.95 13.41
C ARG A 328 -6.76 9.96 14.05
N ASN A 329 -6.67 10.33 15.32
CA ASN A 329 -5.40 10.52 16.04
C ASN A 329 -4.70 9.20 16.41
N SER A 330 -5.18 8.05 15.93
CA SER A 330 -4.54 6.76 16.14
C SER A 330 -3.86 6.27 14.87
N SER A 331 -2.61 5.81 14.99
CA SER A 331 -1.90 5.07 13.93
C SER A 331 -1.72 3.62 14.33
N SER A 332 -1.87 2.71 13.36
CA SER A 332 -1.60 1.28 13.53
C SER A 332 -0.49 0.79 12.60
N ILE A 333 0.31 1.71 12.06
CA ILE A 333 1.34 1.36 11.09
C ILE A 333 2.53 0.71 11.79
N PRO A 334 3.06 -0.41 11.24
CA PRO A 334 4.25 -1.06 11.76
C PRO A 334 5.45 -0.10 11.81
N SER A 335 6.15 -0.04 12.95
CA SER A 335 7.29 0.87 13.10
C SER A 335 8.56 0.35 12.43
N ALA A 336 8.75 -0.97 12.34
CA ALA A 336 9.96 -1.61 11.80
C ALA A 336 9.82 -1.92 10.29
N ILE A 337 9.41 -0.93 9.50
CA ILE A 337 9.34 -1.03 8.03
C ILE A 337 9.99 0.17 7.36
N VAL A 338 10.59 -0.06 6.18
CA VAL A 338 11.20 0.99 5.36
C VAL A 338 10.19 1.43 4.31
N ASN A 339 9.29 2.30 4.71
CA ASN A 339 8.29 2.92 3.82
C ASN A 339 7.73 4.20 4.44
N ALA A 340 6.99 4.98 3.65
CA ALA A 340 6.17 6.11 4.09
C ALA A 340 4.78 5.98 3.44
N PHE A 341 3.74 6.60 4.03
CA PHE A 341 2.37 6.47 3.55
C PHE A 341 1.55 7.73 3.81
N TYR A 342 0.74 8.12 2.83
CA TYR A 342 -0.43 8.93 3.06
C TYR A 342 -1.68 8.05 3.19
N ASN A 343 -2.49 8.30 4.21
CA ASN A 343 -3.78 7.62 4.38
C ASN A 343 -4.93 8.61 4.09
N PRO A 344 -5.62 8.49 2.95
CA PRO A 344 -6.68 9.42 2.56
C PRO A 344 -7.88 9.40 3.52
N SER A 345 -8.25 8.24 4.06
CA SER A 345 -9.39 8.10 4.94
C SER A 345 -9.14 8.61 6.38
N LYS A 346 -7.88 8.89 6.71
CA LYS A 346 -7.51 9.59 7.96
C LYS A 346 -6.99 11.00 7.70
N ASN A 347 -6.74 11.36 6.45
CA ASN A 347 -5.98 12.54 6.06
C ASN A 347 -4.70 12.64 6.89
N SER A 348 -3.85 11.62 6.81
CA SER A 348 -2.62 11.51 7.61
C SER A 348 -1.44 11.04 6.80
N ILE A 349 -0.25 11.53 7.15
CA ILE A 349 1.05 11.05 6.67
C ILE A 349 1.71 10.23 7.78
N ASN A 350 2.46 9.20 7.37
CA ASN A 350 3.02 8.24 8.29
C ASN A 350 4.46 7.92 7.90
N PHE A 351 5.40 8.10 8.83
CA PHE A 351 6.83 7.84 8.67
C PHE A 351 7.29 6.85 9.74
N PRO A 352 7.22 5.53 9.50
CA PRO A 352 7.72 4.51 10.42
C PRO A 352 9.18 4.72 10.81
N ALA A 353 9.57 4.29 12.01
CA ALA A 353 10.95 4.42 12.48
C ALA A 353 11.97 3.75 11.53
N GLY A 354 11.56 2.69 10.84
CA GLY A 354 12.41 1.93 9.92
C GLY A 354 12.93 2.72 8.71
N ILE A 355 12.20 3.75 8.23
CA ILE A 355 12.69 4.62 7.15
C ILE A 355 13.56 5.77 7.66
N LEU A 356 13.50 6.09 8.97
CA LEU A 356 14.20 7.21 9.57
C LEU A 356 15.67 6.89 9.89
N GLN A 357 16.35 6.33 8.91
CA GLN A 357 17.77 5.96 8.93
C GLN A 357 18.39 6.10 7.53
N LYS A 358 19.71 6.00 7.44
CA LYS A 358 20.44 6.03 6.15
C LYS A 358 19.90 4.97 5.20
N PRO A 359 19.78 5.27 3.90
CA PRO A 359 20.18 6.53 3.24
C PRO A 359 19.09 7.62 3.29
N PHE A 360 17.89 7.36 3.83
CA PHE A 360 16.77 8.31 3.80
C PHE A 360 16.92 9.45 4.80
N PHE A 361 17.43 9.16 5.99
CA PHE A 361 17.57 10.15 7.06
C PHE A 361 18.86 9.92 7.86
N ASP A 362 19.52 11.02 8.22
CA ASP A 362 20.57 11.06 9.24
C ASP A 362 20.53 12.43 9.93
N GLU A 363 20.70 12.45 11.25
CA GLU A 363 20.70 13.70 12.02
C GLU A 363 21.83 14.65 11.61
N ASN A 364 22.91 14.13 11.03
CA ASN A 364 24.09 14.88 10.60
C ASN A 364 24.06 15.27 9.12
N TYR A 365 22.98 14.94 8.39
CA TYR A 365 22.89 15.43 7.01
C TYR A 365 22.81 16.95 6.98
N PRO A 366 23.61 17.62 6.11
CA PRO A 366 23.44 19.05 5.85
C PRO A 366 22.05 19.31 5.30
N SER A 367 21.52 20.50 5.54
CA SER A 367 20.16 20.87 5.16
C SER A 367 19.82 20.55 3.70
N PRO A 368 20.62 20.89 2.67
CA PRO A 368 20.28 20.56 1.30
C PRO A 368 20.09 19.05 1.08
N LEU A 369 20.97 18.23 1.66
CA LEU A 369 20.86 16.78 1.55
C LEU A 369 19.64 16.23 2.31
N LEU A 370 19.39 16.72 3.53
CA LEU A 370 18.24 16.32 4.34
C LEU A 370 16.91 16.62 3.62
N TYR A 371 16.76 17.82 3.06
CA TYR A 371 15.56 18.19 2.32
C TYR A 371 15.47 17.49 0.97
N GLY A 372 16.58 17.29 0.25
CA GLY A 372 16.61 16.60 -1.02
C GLY A 372 16.25 15.12 -0.90
N VAL A 373 16.69 14.48 0.16
CA VAL A 373 16.41 13.06 0.45
C VAL A 373 15.06 12.91 1.15
N PHE A 374 15.01 13.22 2.43
CA PHE A 374 13.83 12.94 3.24
C PHE A 374 12.74 14.00 3.10
N GLY A 375 13.10 15.27 2.90
CA GLY A 375 12.15 16.31 2.60
C GLY A 375 11.33 16.03 1.35
N ALA A 376 11.94 15.47 0.31
CA ALA A 376 11.24 15.05 -0.91
C ALA A 376 10.25 13.91 -0.63
N VAL A 377 10.58 12.94 0.23
CA VAL A 377 9.66 11.88 0.68
C VAL A 377 8.49 12.48 1.45
N VAL A 378 8.76 13.38 2.41
CA VAL A 378 7.70 14.08 3.15
C VAL A 378 6.77 14.85 2.23
N GLY A 379 7.32 15.59 1.27
CA GLY A 379 6.56 16.34 0.27
C GLY A 379 5.73 15.44 -0.64
N HIS A 380 6.25 14.26 -1.00
CA HIS A 380 5.54 13.23 -1.75
C HIS A 380 4.29 12.77 -1.00
N GLU A 381 4.42 12.39 0.28
CA GLU A 381 3.28 11.97 1.09
C GLU A 381 2.25 13.09 1.30
N PHE A 382 2.70 14.32 1.50
CA PHE A 382 1.80 15.49 1.54
C PHE A 382 1.02 15.65 0.24
N THR A 383 1.70 15.50 -0.89
CA THR A 383 1.11 15.69 -2.22
C THR A 383 0.08 14.62 -2.55
N HIS A 384 0.20 13.41 -1.99
CA HIS A 384 -0.84 12.38 -2.09
C HIS A 384 -2.20 12.83 -1.55
N GLY A 385 -2.25 13.74 -0.58
CA GLY A 385 -3.50 14.38 -0.17
C GLY A 385 -4.21 15.15 -1.30
N PHE A 386 -3.51 15.48 -2.36
CA PHE A 386 -3.93 16.37 -3.45
C PHE A 386 -3.67 15.79 -4.85
N ASP A 387 -3.37 14.51 -4.96
CA ASP A 387 -3.28 13.79 -6.22
C ASP A 387 -4.67 13.46 -6.79
N ASN A 388 -4.74 12.70 -7.89
CA ASN A 388 -6.01 12.33 -8.52
C ASN A 388 -6.92 11.45 -7.64
N HIS A 389 -6.38 10.75 -6.65
CA HIS A 389 -7.11 9.93 -5.69
C HIS A 389 -7.36 10.67 -4.37
N GLY A 390 -6.30 11.19 -3.71
CA GLY A 390 -6.43 11.89 -2.44
C GLY A 390 -7.30 13.14 -2.52
N SER A 391 -7.35 13.79 -3.69
CA SER A 391 -8.23 14.93 -3.96
C SER A 391 -9.74 14.63 -3.86
N LEU A 392 -10.13 13.35 -3.75
CA LEU A 392 -11.51 12.93 -3.55
C LEU A 392 -11.95 12.95 -2.08
N PHE A 393 -11.02 13.19 -1.16
CA PHE A 393 -11.26 13.17 0.28
C PHE A 393 -11.11 14.57 0.89
N ASP A 394 -11.95 14.89 1.87
CA ASP A 394 -11.92 16.14 2.61
C ASP A 394 -10.86 16.17 3.72
N GLU A 395 -10.83 17.24 4.50
CA GLU A 395 -9.87 17.48 5.58
C GLU A 395 -9.95 16.48 6.74
N VAL A 396 -11.03 15.72 6.85
CA VAL A 396 -11.20 14.69 7.89
C VAL A 396 -11.17 13.27 7.35
N GLY A 397 -10.96 13.11 6.02
CA GLY A 397 -10.85 11.82 5.36
C GLY A 397 -12.17 11.24 4.87
N ASN A 398 -13.23 12.03 4.79
CA ASN A 398 -14.47 11.61 4.14
C ASN A 398 -14.37 11.81 2.63
N GLN A 399 -14.91 10.87 1.87
CA GLN A 399 -15.03 11.02 0.43
C GLN A 399 -16.08 12.09 0.12
N LYS A 400 -15.62 13.27 -0.30
CA LYS A 400 -16.43 14.45 -0.54
C LYS A 400 -15.84 15.33 -1.64
N ASN A 401 -16.68 15.78 -2.56
CA ASN A 401 -16.25 16.78 -3.54
C ASN A 401 -16.13 18.16 -2.87
N TRP A 402 -14.91 18.65 -2.75
CA TRP A 402 -14.59 19.99 -2.22
C TRP A 402 -14.06 20.94 -3.29
N TRP A 403 -14.04 20.49 -4.57
CA TRP A 403 -13.55 21.23 -5.71
C TRP A 403 -14.63 22.09 -6.34
N ASN A 404 -14.26 23.30 -6.74
CA ASN A 404 -15.00 24.03 -7.76
C ASN A 404 -14.85 23.29 -9.11
N SER A 405 -15.92 23.25 -9.91
CA SER A 405 -15.95 22.49 -11.17
C SER A 405 -14.91 22.99 -12.19
N GLU A 406 -14.69 24.29 -12.27
CA GLU A 406 -13.73 24.89 -13.19
C GLU A 406 -12.28 24.58 -12.75
N THR A 407 -11.99 24.72 -11.45
CA THR A 407 -10.69 24.32 -10.90
C THR A 407 -10.43 22.83 -11.10
N LYS A 408 -11.43 21.97 -10.95
CA LYS A 408 -11.30 20.53 -11.24
C LYS A 408 -10.95 20.25 -12.70
N LYS A 409 -11.53 20.98 -13.65
CA LYS A 409 -11.16 20.87 -15.07
C LYS A 409 -9.70 21.28 -15.31
N LYS A 410 -9.25 22.37 -14.69
CA LYS A 410 -7.84 22.82 -14.78
C LYS A 410 -6.89 21.79 -14.17
N PHE A 411 -7.22 21.22 -13.01
CA PHE A 411 -6.48 20.10 -12.42
C PHE A 411 -6.34 18.93 -13.40
N ASN A 412 -7.46 18.46 -13.97
CA ASN A 412 -7.47 17.34 -14.90
C ASN A 412 -6.61 17.62 -16.15
N LYS A 413 -6.66 18.85 -16.68
CA LYS A 413 -5.83 19.26 -17.83
C LYS A 413 -4.33 19.22 -17.50
N ARG A 414 -3.92 19.65 -16.30
CA ARG A 414 -2.52 19.59 -15.83
C ARG A 414 -2.07 18.16 -15.62
N ALA A 415 -2.90 17.34 -14.96
CA ALA A 415 -2.66 15.92 -14.72
C ALA A 415 -2.52 15.13 -16.03
N GLU A 416 -3.34 15.45 -17.06
CA GLU A 416 -3.23 14.82 -18.39
C GLU A 416 -1.87 15.10 -19.05
N GLY A 417 -1.29 16.28 -18.82
CA GLY A 417 0.07 16.62 -19.28
C GLY A 417 1.13 15.70 -18.69
N LEU A 418 1.10 15.49 -17.37
CA LEU A 418 2.00 14.54 -16.69
C LEU A 418 1.79 13.11 -17.17
N LYS A 419 0.54 12.66 -17.25
CA LYS A 419 0.19 11.32 -17.74
C LYS A 419 0.83 11.02 -19.10
N LYS A 420 0.71 11.94 -20.06
CA LYS A 420 1.31 11.80 -21.40
C LYS A 420 2.84 11.81 -21.34
N GLN A 421 3.43 12.75 -20.60
CA GLN A 421 4.89 12.87 -20.48
C GLN A 421 5.53 11.58 -19.95
N TYR A 422 4.96 10.98 -18.90
CA TYR A 422 5.49 9.71 -18.35
C TYR A 422 5.26 8.52 -19.30
N ALA A 423 4.11 8.45 -19.96
CA ALA A 423 3.83 7.40 -20.95
C ALA A 423 4.79 7.45 -22.16
N GLU A 424 5.24 8.64 -22.55
CA GLU A 424 6.16 8.87 -23.66
C GLU A 424 7.64 8.80 -23.25
N PHE A 425 7.94 8.72 -21.95
CA PHE A 425 9.32 8.70 -21.47
C PHE A 425 10.06 7.44 -21.90
N ASN A 426 11.22 7.63 -22.56
CA ASN A 426 12.07 6.53 -23.00
C ASN A 426 12.89 5.95 -21.83
N LEU A 427 12.51 4.77 -21.36
CA LEU A 427 13.21 4.05 -20.30
C LEU A 427 14.54 3.44 -20.74
N CYS A 428 14.76 3.24 -22.04
CA CYS A 428 15.96 2.63 -22.59
C CYS A 428 17.05 3.68 -22.82
N LYS A 429 18.20 3.54 -22.15
CA LYS A 429 19.27 4.56 -22.17
C LYS A 429 19.84 4.83 -23.57
N ASN A 430 20.01 3.78 -24.41
CA ASN A 430 20.77 3.85 -25.67
C ASN A 430 20.01 3.33 -26.90
N LYS A 431 18.69 3.15 -26.81
CA LYS A 431 17.87 2.66 -27.93
C LYS A 431 16.91 3.74 -28.43
N LYS A 432 16.89 4.02 -29.71
CA LYS A 432 15.93 4.97 -30.34
C LYS A 432 14.48 4.54 -30.12
N LYS A 433 14.19 3.22 -30.13
CA LYS A 433 12.88 2.64 -29.79
C LYS A 433 13.03 1.78 -28.54
N CYS A 434 12.30 2.13 -27.49
CA CYS A 434 12.20 1.35 -26.27
C CYS A 434 10.90 0.57 -26.27
N GLN A 435 11.01 -0.75 -26.06
CA GLN A 435 9.83 -1.62 -25.98
C GLN A 435 9.06 -1.47 -24.66
N TYR A 436 9.68 -0.84 -23.66
CA TYR A 436 9.08 -0.64 -22.33
C TYR A 436 8.39 0.71 -22.28
N LYS A 437 7.10 0.69 -21.93
CA LYS A 437 6.29 1.89 -21.76
C LYS A 437 5.73 1.94 -20.35
N ILE A 438 5.72 3.11 -19.76
CA ILE A 438 5.06 3.39 -18.49
C ILE A 438 3.56 3.54 -18.77
N ASP A 439 2.73 2.91 -17.97
CA ASP A 439 1.30 3.22 -17.95
C ASP A 439 1.09 4.53 -17.19
N GLY A 440 1.07 5.64 -17.93
CA GLY A 440 0.94 6.97 -17.35
C GLY A 440 -0.39 7.20 -16.62
N LYS A 441 -1.44 6.41 -16.92
CA LYS A 441 -2.72 6.46 -16.20
C LYS A 441 -2.59 5.80 -14.82
N ARG A 442 -2.03 4.60 -14.77
CA ARG A 442 -1.79 3.85 -13.55
C ARG A 442 -0.86 4.59 -12.59
N THR A 443 0.19 5.20 -13.12
CA THR A 443 1.23 5.86 -12.33
C THR A 443 0.95 7.34 -12.05
N LEU A 444 -0.22 7.86 -12.42
CA LEU A 444 -0.51 9.29 -12.37
C LEU A 444 -0.43 9.87 -10.95
N GLY A 445 -1.01 9.22 -9.96
CA GLY A 445 -1.01 9.69 -8.57
C GLY A 445 0.41 9.84 -8.03
N GLU A 446 1.21 8.79 -8.22
CA GLU A 446 2.62 8.76 -7.82
C GLU A 446 3.46 9.83 -8.54
N ASN A 447 3.20 10.04 -9.83
CA ASN A 447 3.91 11.05 -10.61
C ASN A 447 3.53 12.48 -10.19
N ILE A 448 2.26 12.72 -9.81
CA ILE A 448 1.84 13.99 -9.21
C ILE A 448 2.54 14.20 -7.87
N ALA A 449 2.61 13.16 -7.04
CA ALA A 449 3.23 13.19 -5.73
C ALA A 449 4.73 13.48 -5.80
N ASP A 450 5.47 12.84 -6.73
CA ASP A 450 6.90 13.09 -6.94
C ASP A 450 7.18 14.55 -7.37
N ASN A 451 6.42 15.06 -8.35
CA ASN A 451 6.63 16.41 -8.88
C ASN A 451 6.27 17.49 -7.85
N GLY A 452 5.12 17.36 -7.18
CA GLY A 452 4.68 18.31 -6.15
C GLY A 452 5.55 18.23 -4.90
N GLY A 453 5.95 17.02 -4.52
CA GLY A 453 6.79 16.76 -3.34
C GLY A 453 8.18 17.35 -3.47
N LEU A 454 8.84 17.17 -4.63
CA LEU A 454 10.16 17.78 -4.90
C LEU A 454 10.10 19.32 -4.82
N LYS A 455 9.08 19.93 -5.44
CA LYS A 455 8.88 21.39 -5.39
C LYS A 455 8.64 21.88 -3.96
N ALA A 456 7.78 21.21 -3.21
CA ALA A 456 7.52 21.56 -1.81
C ALA A 456 8.78 21.46 -0.94
N ALA A 457 9.56 20.39 -1.14
CA ALA A 457 10.81 20.18 -0.41
C ALA A 457 11.86 21.27 -0.73
N PHE A 458 12.02 21.64 -2.00
CA PHE A 458 12.96 22.67 -2.41
C PHE A 458 12.57 24.04 -1.83
N ASN A 459 11.30 24.42 -1.92
CA ASN A 459 10.80 25.68 -1.35
C ASN A 459 10.98 25.73 0.17
N ALA A 460 10.70 24.61 0.86
CA ALA A 460 10.90 24.51 2.30
C ALA A 460 12.39 24.60 2.67
N TYR A 461 13.27 23.97 1.90
CA TYR A 461 14.71 24.07 2.05
C TYR A 461 15.17 25.53 1.93
N LYS A 462 14.83 26.22 0.84
CA LYS A 462 15.23 27.62 0.62
C LYS A 462 14.69 28.55 1.72
N THR A 463 13.46 28.33 2.18
CA THR A 463 12.84 29.09 3.27
C THR A 463 13.57 28.83 4.58
N SER A 464 13.93 27.57 4.86
CA SER A 464 14.68 27.20 6.08
C SER A 464 16.03 27.87 6.14
N ILE A 465 16.83 27.80 5.05
CA ILE A 465 18.15 28.44 4.98
C ILE A 465 18.02 29.96 5.20
N LYS A 466 17.08 30.61 4.51
CA LYS A 466 16.84 32.07 4.70
C LYS A 466 16.50 32.43 6.14
N LYS A 467 15.73 31.57 6.84
CA LYS A 467 15.30 31.80 8.23
C LYS A 467 16.40 31.53 9.24
N THR A 468 17.23 30.53 9.02
CA THR A 468 18.30 30.13 9.97
C THR A 468 19.61 30.87 9.75
N GLY A 469 19.80 31.46 8.57
CA GLY A 469 21.09 32.06 8.17
C GLY A 469 22.19 31.02 8.00
N GLU A 470 21.83 29.73 7.84
CA GLU A 470 22.79 28.64 7.67
C GLU A 470 23.70 28.90 6.45
N LYS A 471 25.01 28.91 6.68
CA LYS A 471 25.96 29.11 5.60
C LYS A 471 26.14 27.83 4.80
N GLN A 472 26.46 28.01 3.52
CA GLN A 472 26.78 26.91 2.61
C GLN A 472 27.89 26.02 3.20
N GLN A 473 27.59 24.73 3.32
CA GLN A 473 28.55 23.73 3.79
C GLN A 473 28.95 22.85 2.62
N MET A 474 30.09 23.12 2.01
CA MET A 474 30.65 22.21 1.02
C MET A 474 31.06 20.90 1.70
N LEU A 475 30.56 19.77 1.19
CA LEU A 475 31.01 18.46 1.63
C LEU A 475 32.43 18.22 1.10
N PRO A 476 33.39 17.79 1.96
CA PRO A 476 34.72 17.48 1.51
C PRO A 476 34.75 16.48 0.35
N GLY A 477 35.47 16.81 -0.73
CA GLY A 477 35.56 15.95 -1.91
C GLY A 477 34.38 16.01 -2.88
N LEU A 478 33.41 16.88 -2.66
CA LEU A 478 32.29 17.13 -3.59
C LEU A 478 32.27 18.61 -3.99
N GLU A 479 32.30 18.86 -5.30
CA GLU A 479 32.24 20.22 -5.88
C GLU A 479 30.78 20.64 -6.18
N TYR A 480 29.80 20.17 -5.42
CA TYR A 480 28.41 20.54 -5.59
C TYR A 480 28.08 21.81 -4.80
N THR A 481 27.31 22.69 -5.42
CA THR A 481 26.58 23.75 -4.67
C THR A 481 25.50 23.09 -3.81
N ASP A 482 25.00 23.82 -2.82
CA ASP A 482 23.93 23.33 -1.94
C ASP A 482 22.68 22.92 -2.73
N ASP A 483 22.28 23.72 -3.74
CA ASP A 483 21.14 23.39 -4.59
C ASP A 483 21.40 22.14 -5.45
N GLN A 484 22.63 21.97 -5.95
CA GLN A 484 23.02 20.73 -6.65
C GLN A 484 23.03 19.53 -5.70
N LEU A 485 23.48 19.71 -4.47
CA LEU A 485 23.47 18.66 -3.45
C LEU A 485 22.04 18.22 -3.08
N PHE A 486 21.11 19.17 -3.01
CA PHE A 486 19.68 18.84 -2.83
C PHE A 486 19.16 17.89 -3.92
N PHE A 487 19.39 18.21 -5.18
CA PHE A 487 18.91 17.38 -6.30
C PHE A 487 19.71 16.07 -6.42
N ALA A 488 20.98 16.05 -6.11
CA ALA A 488 21.78 14.84 -6.04
C ALA A 488 21.27 13.89 -4.94
N GLY A 489 20.89 14.44 -3.78
CA GLY A 489 20.24 13.70 -2.68
C GLY A 489 18.93 13.07 -3.12
N PHE A 490 18.05 13.82 -3.79
CA PHE A 490 16.81 13.28 -4.35
C PHE A 490 17.07 12.11 -5.32
N ALA A 491 18.05 12.25 -6.20
CA ALA A 491 18.39 11.18 -7.15
C ALA A 491 18.98 9.94 -6.46
N HIS A 492 19.73 10.14 -5.38
CA HIS A 492 20.44 9.09 -4.67
C HIS A 492 19.51 8.01 -4.08
N ILE A 493 18.37 8.39 -3.50
CA ILE A 493 17.40 7.43 -2.91
C ILE A 493 16.79 6.48 -3.94
N TRP A 494 16.85 6.82 -5.22
CA TRP A 494 16.36 6.00 -6.33
C TRP A 494 17.47 5.21 -7.04
N CYS A 495 18.73 5.36 -6.60
CA CYS A 495 19.86 4.69 -7.22
C CYS A 495 19.82 3.18 -6.97
N ARG A 496 19.54 2.41 -8.02
CA ARG A 496 19.54 0.94 -7.96
C ARG A 496 19.89 0.31 -9.29
N ARG A 497 20.42 -0.92 -9.22
CA ARG A 497 20.54 -1.81 -10.37
C ARG A 497 19.25 -2.61 -10.52
N THR A 498 18.70 -2.65 -11.71
CA THR A 498 17.41 -3.31 -12.00
C THR A 498 17.64 -4.37 -13.07
N SER A 499 17.23 -5.62 -12.80
CA SER A 499 17.18 -6.68 -13.81
C SER A 499 16.04 -6.42 -14.81
N HIS A 500 16.08 -7.11 -15.96
CA HIS A 500 15.02 -7.04 -16.95
C HIS A 500 13.65 -7.39 -16.35
N GLN A 501 13.56 -8.51 -15.64
CA GLN A 501 12.30 -8.95 -15.03
C GLN A 501 11.82 -7.99 -13.94
N SER A 502 12.73 -7.48 -13.11
CA SER A 502 12.39 -6.46 -12.12
C SER A 502 11.83 -5.19 -12.77
N LEU A 503 12.33 -4.79 -13.95
CA LEU A 503 11.76 -3.67 -14.70
C LEU A 503 10.34 -4.00 -15.20
N LEU A 504 10.11 -5.20 -15.73
CA LEU A 504 8.77 -5.63 -16.17
C LEU A 504 7.77 -5.61 -15.00
N ASN A 505 8.18 -6.03 -13.81
CA ASN A 505 7.36 -5.99 -12.60
C ASN A 505 7.09 -4.54 -12.16
N GLN A 506 8.10 -3.66 -12.19
CA GLN A 506 7.91 -2.24 -11.91
C GLN A 506 6.91 -1.58 -12.86
N LEU A 507 6.86 -1.98 -14.13
CA LEU A 507 5.89 -1.44 -15.09
C LEU A 507 4.43 -1.83 -14.81
N LYS A 508 4.20 -2.82 -13.94
CA LYS A 508 2.86 -3.21 -13.46
C LYS A 508 2.47 -2.49 -12.16
N ASN A 509 3.39 -1.78 -11.54
CA ASN A 509 3.19 -1.05 -10.27
C ASN A 509 2.54 0.33 -10.53
N GLU A 510 1.95 0.91 -9.49
CA GLU A 510 1.47 2.30 -9.49
C GLU A 510 2.61 3.33 -9.48
N HIS A 511 3.79 2.93 -8.96
CA HIS A 511 5.00 3.73 -9.03
C HIS A 511 5.69 3.58 -10.40
N SER A 512 6.06 4.70 -10.99
CA SER A 512 6.95 4.69 -12.15
C SER A 512 8.31 4.07 -11.82
N PRO A 513 9.00 3.41 -12.78
CA PRO A 513 10.35 2.92 -12.55
C PRO A 513 11.30 4.02 -12.05
N ALA A 514 12.24 3.68 -11.14
CA ALA A 514 13.12 4.63 -10.46
C ALA A 514 13.79 5.65 -11.39
N ARG A 515 14.24 5.20 -12.58
CA ARG A 515 14.80 6.10 -13.60
C ARG A 515 13.81 7.19 -14.04
N ALA A 516 12.53 6.86 -14.20
CA ALA A 516 11.52 7.84 -14.59
C ALA A 516 11.17 8.78 -13.44
N ARG A 517 11.06 8.27 -12.21
CA ARG A 517 10.84 9.07 -11.01
C ARG A 517 11.90 10.18 -10.86
N VAL A 518 13.17 9.87 -11.12
CA VAL A 518 14.25 10.87 -11.09
C VAL A 518 14.20 11.78 -12.32
N MET A 519 14.30 11.19 -13.51
CA MET A 519 14.56 11.98 -14.72
C MET A 519 13.39 12.87 -15.09
N VAL A 520 12.15 12.35 -15.05
CA VAL A 520 10.98 13.13 -15.47
C VAL A 520 10.65 14.21 -14.44
N THR A 521 10.76 13.90 -13.16
CA THR A 521 10.54 14.87 -12.09
C THR A 521 11.54 16.04 -12.18
N LEU A 522 12.84 15.74 -12.40
CA LEU A 522 13.88 16.76 -12.57
C LEU A 522 13.72 17.56 -13.87
N MET A 523 13.28 16.94 -14.97
CA MET A 523 12.95 17.66 -16.22
C MET A 523 11.87 18.71 -16.01
N ASN A 524 10.96 18.52 -15.06
CA ASN A 524 9.88 19.44 -14.73
C ASN A 524 10.28 20.55 -13.74
N SER A 525 11.42 20.43 -13.04
CA SER A 525 11.90 21.45 -12.11
C SER A 525 12.68 22.56 -12.85
N TYR A 526 12.26 23.81 -12.66
CA TYR A 526 13.01 24.99 -13.10
C TYR A 526 14.28 25.15 -12.27
N GLU A 527 14.17 24.95 -10.97
CA GLU A 527 15.24 25.10 -9.99
C GLU A 527 16.39 24.10 -10.24
N PHE A 528 16.07 22.88 -10.67
CA PHE A 528 17.07 21.92 -11.13
C PHE A 528 17.81 22.43 -12.36
N SER A 529 17.06 22.95 -13.34
CA SER A 529 17.67 23.46 -14.59
C SER A 529 18.59 24.64 -14.32
N GLU A 530 18.28 25.50 -13.36
CA GLU A 530 19.10 26.62 -12.91
C GLU A 530 20.33 26.13 -12.16
N ALA A 531 20.17 25.24 -11.16
CA ALA A 531 21.27 24.73 -10.35
C ALA A 531 22.37 24.04 -11.19
N PHE A 532 21.97 23.30 -12.21
CA PHE A 532 22.89 22.60 -13.11
C PHE A 532 23.19 23.34 -14.42
N LYS A 533 22.69 24.58 -14.56
CA LYS A 533 22.90 25.43 -15.75
C LYS A 533 22.56 24.68 -17.06
N CYS A 534 21.44 23.94 -17.03
CA CYS A 534 21.02 23.15 -18.18
C CYS A 534 20.63 24.07 -19.36
N PRO A 535 21.22 23.88 -20.55
CA PRO A 535 20.86 24.71 -21.71
C PRO A 535 19.36 24.62 -22.03
N PRO A 536 18.72 25.74 -22.45
CA PRO A 536 17.34 25.72 -22.91
C PRO A 536 17.14 24.67 -24.02
N ASN A 537 15.99 24.00 -24.01
CA ASN A 537 15.64 22.92 -24.95
C ASN A 537 16.53 21.67 -24.89
N SER A 538 17.44 21.59 -23.92
CA SER A 538 18.14 20.33 -23.64
C SER A 538 17.19 19.29 -23.04
N ARG A 539 17.59 18.04 -23.08
CA ARG A 539 16.78 16.93 -22.53
C ARG A 539 16.31 17.19 -21.10
N MET A 540 17.19 17.76 -20.25
CA MET A 540 16.89 18.01 -18.84
C MET A 540 16.29 19.40 -18.57
N ASN A 541 16.14 20.23 -19.62
CA ASN A 541 15.50 21.54 -19.58
C ASN A 541 14.58 21.72 -20.81
N PRO A 542 13.53 20.90 -20.95
CA PRO A 542 12.61 20.99 -22.08
C PRO A 542 11.84 22.32 -22.03
N THR A 543 11.43 22.82 -23.20
CA THR A 543 10.62 24.04 -23.32
C THR A 543 9.34 23.95 -22.50
N LYS A 544 8.71 22.78 -22.49
CA LYS A 544 7.47 22.54 -21.77
C LYS A 544 7.73 21.67 -20.55
N LYS A 545 7.50 22.23 -19.38
CA LYS A 545 7.53 21.54 -18.10
C LYS A 545 6.09 21.30 -17.63
N TYR A 546 5.87 20.15 -16.99
CA TYR A 546 4.56 19.74 -16.52
C TYR A 546 4.54 19.66 -15.00
N GLY A 547 3.42 20.04 -14.42
CA GLY A 547 3.18 19.96 -12.98
C GLY A 547 1.73 20.29 -12.68
N VAL A 548 1.23 19.77 -11.56
CA VAL A 548 -0.09 20.14 -11.05
C VAL A 548 0.05 21.27 -10.05
N TRP A 549 0.98 21.11 -9.12
CA TRP A 549 1.25 22.02 -8.01
C TRP A 549 2.47 22.90 -8.21
#